data_cf0e067db5bf63cde316236a5991288e
#
_entry.id   cf0e067db5bf63cde316236a5991288e
#
_cell.length_a   1.000
_cell.length_b   1.000
_cell.length_c   1.000
_cell.angle_alpha   90.00
_cell.angle_beta   90.00
_cell.angle_gamma   90.00
#
_symmetry.space_group_name_H-M   'P 1'
#
loop_
_entity.id
_entity.type
_entity.pdbx_description
1 polymer ?
#
loop_
_entity_poly.entity_id
_entity_poly.type
_entity_poly.pdbx_seq_one_letter_code
_entity_poly.pdbx_strand_id
1 'polypeptide(L)'
;MEENLDCTSDSAQLVTAFGVDWPSAMNQPDMRPTDTQSPPAGRVARRQQRTREVLIRAASAVMSEKGVDAATMLEIAERADMGAGTVYNYFKSKDDLAIAVLEEMMHGLAVRIEEATQSFEDPAQVYAYGIRTVLETATHDVRWKQLLNRSEVIADALFRRIGPFAIRDLRRAADAGRFKIPNAELVWRLTSHAIVGISLAVKKGEVPLDSLDQVVVRLLCMTGLSVDGAIELSRRPRPSLRAE
;
A
#
# COMPACT_ATOMS: atom_id res chain seq x y z
N MET A 1 -21.72 -36.88 11.23
CA MET A 1 -22.83 -35.92 11.07
C MET A 1 -22.17 -34.57 10.85
N GLU A 2 -21.78 -34.36 9.59
CA GLU A 2 -21.08 -33.16 9.15
C GLU A 2 -22.12 -32.13 8.70
N GLU A 3 -22.29 -31.07 9.46
CA GLU A 3 -23.10 -29.94 9.06
C GLU A 3 -22.30 -29.09 8.06
N ASN A 4 -22.69 -29.21 6.81
CA ASN A 4 -22.26 -28.40 5.69
C ASN A 4 -22.86 -26.99 5.86
N LEU A 5 -22.11 -26.03 6.34
CA LEU A 5 -22.49 -24.62 6.31
C LEU A 5 -22.37 -24.08 4.87
N ASP A 6 -23.53 -24.16 4.19
CA ASP A 6 -23.73 -23.60 2.86
C ASP A 6 -23.72 -22.07 2.93
N CYS A 7 -22.65 -21.44 2.43
CA CYS A 7 -22.40 -20.00 2.48
C CYS A 7 -23.00 -19.24 1.27
N THR A 8 -24.01 -19.80 0.59
CA THR A 8 -24.52 -19.25 -0.69
C THR A 8 -25.90 -18.63 -0.67
N SER A 9 -26.56 -18.56 0.48
CA SER A 9 -27.88 -17.91 0.53
C SER A 9 -28.04 -17.11 1.81
N ASP A 10 -27.63 -15.89 1.86
CA ASP A 10 -28.32 -14.80 2.55
C ASP A 10 -27.53 -13.48 2.67
N SER A 11 -26.93 -13.01 1.59
CA SER A 11 -26.30 -11.67 1.60
C SER A 11 -27.32 -10.52 1.68
N ALA A 12 -28.60 -10.79 1.49
CA ALA A 12 -29.66 -9.78 1.54
C ALA A 12 -30.27 -9.59 2.94
N GLN A 13 -30.13 -10.57 3.83
CA GLN A 13 -30.73 -10.52 5.17
C GLN A 13 -29.82 -9.94 6.25
N LEU A 14 -28.50 -9.90 6.02
CA LEU A 14 -27.55 -9.32 6.98
C LEU A 14 -27.56 -7.77 7.03
N VAL A 15 -28.13 -7.12 6.03
CA VAL A 15 -28.21 -5.64 5.98
C VAL A 15 -29.31 -5.10 6.92
N THR A 16 -30.30 -5.92 7.27
CA THR A 16 -31.46 -5.51 8.10
C THR A 16 -31.24 -5.75 9.60
N ALA A 17 -30.21 -6.51 10.00
CA ALA A 17 -30.04 -6.90 11.41
C ALA A 17 -29.30 -5.87 12.28
N PHE A 18 -28.62 -4.91 11.69
CA PHE A 18 -27.83 -3.91 12.42
C PHE A 18 -28.35 -2.48 12.28
N GLY A 19 -29.61 -2.21 12.09
CA GLY A 19 -30.30 -0.91 12.27
C GLY A 19 -29.44 0.37 12.17
N VAL A 20 -28.37 0.35 11.37
CA VAL A 20 -27.51 1.51 11.15
C VAL A 20 -28.03 2.22 9.92
N ASP A 21 -28.90 3.21 10.17
CA ASP A 21 -29.33 4.16 9.16
C ASP A 21 -28.11 4.97 8.71
N TRP A 22 -27.50 4.57 7.59
CA TRP A 22 -26.39 5.30 6.99
C TRP A 22 -26.98 6.50 6.26
N PRO A 23 -26.60 7.74 6.62
CA PRO A 23 -27.18 8.91 5.97
C PRO A 23 -26.86 8.91 4.47
N SER A 24 -27.89 8.83 3.65
CA SER A 24 -27.88 8.87 2.18
C SER A 24 -27.49 10.23 1.59
N ALA A 25 -26.77 11.05 2.31
CA ALA A 25 -26.41 12.39 1.90
C ALA A 25 -24.91 12.66 2.08
N MET A 26 -24.06 11.92 1.35
CA MET A 26 -22.82 12.50 0.89
C MET A 26 -22.98 12.87 -0.58
N ASN A 27 -23.34 14.13 -0.77
CA ASN A 27 -23.33 14.86 -2.00
C ASN A 27 -22.03 14.55 -2.75
N GLN A 28 -22.12 13.81 -3.87
CA GLN A 28 -20.99 13.61 -4.75
C GLN A 28 -20.57 14.99 -5.26
N PRO A 29 -19.35 15.46 -5.03
CA PRO A 29 -18.87 16.58 -5.80
C PRO A 29 -18.78 16.11 -7.25
N ASP A 30 -19.46 16.84 -8.14
CA ASP A 30 -19.42 16.71 -9.59
C ASP A 30 -17.95 16.80 -10.06
N MET A 31 -17.28 15.65 -10.10
CA MET A 31 -15.91 15.53 -10.63
C MET A 31 -15.99 15.46 -12.14
N ARG A 32 -16.36 16.57 -12.78
CA ARG A 32 -15.91 16.83 -14.15
C ARG A 32 -14.38 16.82 -14.11
N PRO A 33 -13.69 16.23 -15.08
CA PRO A 33 -12.26 16.41 -15.24
C PRO A 33 -12.04 17.91 -15.55
N THR A 34 -11.84 18.70 -14.52
CA THR A 34 -11.22 19.98 -14.69
C THR A 34 -9.78 19.67 -15.07
N ASP A 35 -9.45 19.97 -16.32
CA ASP A 35 -8.09 20.21 -16.80
C ASP A 35 -7.49 21.37 -15.98
N THR A 36 -7.25 21.09 -14.70
CA THR A 36 -6.51 21.97 -13.84
C THR A 36 -5.04 21.66 -14.09
N GLN A 37 -4.51 22.23 -15.18
CA GLN A 37 -3.09 22.46 -15.27
C GLN A 37 -2.71 23.18 -13.99
N SER A 38 -2.09 22.43 -13.05
CA SER A 38 -1.50 22.98 -11.84
C SER A 38 -0.59 24.14 -12.29
N PRO A 39 -0.73 25.35 -11.73
CA PRO A 39 0.11 26.46 -12.13
C PRO A 39 1.58 26.03 -12.02
N PRO A 40 2.45 26.38 -12.97
CA PRO A 40 3.84 25.95 -12.98
C PRO A 40 4.45 26.34 -11.63
N ALA A 41 4.82 25.33 -10.83
CA ALA A 41 5.42 25.53 -9.53
C ALA A 41 6.57 26.52 -9.69
N GLY A 42 6.54 27.63 -8.97
CA GLY A 42 7.53 28.70 -9.08
C GLY A 42 8.95 28.14 -8.87
N ARG A 43 10.00 28.83 -9.34
CA ARG A 43 11.41 28.38 -9.21
C ARG A 43 11.75 27.97 -7.77
N VAL A 44 11.20 28.66 -6.79
CA VAL A 44 11.40 28.38 -5.36
C VAL A 44 10.82 27.03 -4.99
N ALA A 45 9.57 26.75 -5.36
CA ALA A 45 8.90 25.48 -5.06
C ALA A 45 9.64 24.30 -5.72
N ARG A 46 10.09 24.43 -6.97
CA ARG A 46 10.88 23.39 -7.65
C ARG A 46 12.23 23.16 -6.96
N ARG A 47 12.90 24.22 -6.48
CA ARG A 47 14.15 24.09 -5.73
C ARG A 47 13.91 23.40 -4.39
N GLN A 48 12.87 23.77 -3.67
CA GLN A 48 12.48 23.13 -2.40
C GLN A 48 12.17 21.63 -2.59
N GLN A 49 11.41 21.29 -3.63
CA GLN A 49 11.09 19.91 -3.95
C GLN A 49 12.36 19.09 -4.25
N ARG A 50 13.26 19.59 -5.09
CA ARG A 50 14.54 18.92 -5.38
C ARG A 50 15.40 18.72 -4.13
N THR A 51 15.47 19.71 -3.26
CA THR A 51 16.21 19.60 -2.00
C THR A 51 15.59 18.51 -1.12
N ARG A 52 14.26 18.48 -1.01
CA ARG A 52 13.55 17.45 -0.26
C ARG A 52 13.83 16.04 -0.81
N GLU A 53 13.82 15.85 -2.11
CA GLU A 53 14.14 14.58 -2.78
C GLU A 53 15.59 14.13 -2.53
N VAL A 54 16.56 15.05 -2.56
CA VAL A 54 17.97 14.76 -2.22
C VAL A 54 18.09 14.27 -0.79
N LEU A 55 17.41 14.92 0.16
CA LEU A 55 17.41 14.53 1.57
C LEU A 55 16.78 13.15 1.78
N ILE A 56 15.66 12.85 1.12
CA ILE A 56 15.01 11.53 1.20
C ILE A 56 15.93 10.44 0.65
N ARG A 57 16.59 10.67 -0.49
CA ARG A 57 17.56 9.70 -1.06
C ARG A 57 18.75 9.47 -0.14
N ALA A 58 19.35 10.53 0.42
CA ALA A 58 20.44 10.41 1.37
C ALA A 58 20.01 9.63 2.62
N ALA A 59 18.82 9.94 3.16
CA ALA A 59 18.26 9.23 4.31
C ALA A 59 17.99 7.76 3.99
N SER A 60 17.42 7.46 2.82
CA SER A 60 17.18 6.09 2.37
C SER A 60 18.48 5.28 2.32
N ALA A 61 19.58 5.86 1.80
CA ALA A 61 20.89 5.21 1.76
C ALA A 61 21.44 4.95 3.17
N VAL A 62 21.49 5.96 4.04
CA VAL A 62 21.99 5.80 5.41
C VAL A 62 21.14 4.79 6.20
N MET A 63 19.82 4.87 6.10
CA MET A 63 18.90 3.96 6.78
C MET A 63 18.97 2.54 6.24
N SER A 64 19.31 2.33 4.97
CA SER A 64 19.52 1.00 4.39
C SER A 64 20.81 0.36 4.89
N GLU A 65 21.87 1.16 5.07
CA GLU A 65 23.20 0.70 5.51
C GLU A 65 23.20 0.27 6.99
N LYS A 66 22.60 1.03 7.87
CA LYS A 66 22.70 0.84 9.32
C LYS A 66 21.36 0.74 10.06
N GLY A 67 20.26 0.88 9.36
CA GLY A 67 18.92 0.89 9.93
C GLY A 67 18.44 2.27 10.36
N VAL A 68 17.10 2.37 10.55
CA VAL A 68 16.44 3.64 10.93
C VAL A 68 16.88 4.11 12.31
N ASP A 69 17.01 3.19 13.26
CA ASP A 69 17.31 3.56 14.66
C ASP A 69 18.74 4.11 14.81
N ALA A 70 19.74 3.52 14.14
CA ALA A 70 21.13 3.93 14.20
C ALA A 70 21.47 5.11 13.29
N ALA A 71 20.64 5.44 12.29
CA ALA A 71 20.82 6.59 11.44
C ALA A 71 20.67 7.91 12.23
N THR A 72 21.51 8.92 11.93
CA THR A 72 21.44 10.24 12.54
C THR A 72 21.17 11.33 11.51
N MET A 73 20.53 12.43 11.94
CA MET A 73 20.26 13.58 11.08
C MET A 73 21.55 14.22 10.56
N LEU A 74 22.64 14.14 11.33
CA LEU A 74 23.96 14.67 10.94
C LEU A 74 24.56 13.87 9.78
N GLU A 75 24.59 12.55 9.88
CA GLU A 75 25.06 11.66 8.80
C GLU A 75 24.26 11.81 7.52
N ILE A 76 22.94 12.01 7.65
CA ILE A 76 22.06 12.26 6.51
C ILE A 76 22.41 13.61 5.86
N ALA A 77 22.68 14.64 6.66
CA ALA A 77 23.10 15.94 6.19
C ALA A 77 24.44 15.86 5.43
N GLU A 78 25.43 15.16 6.00
CA GLU A 78 26.73 14.90 5.38
C GLU A 78 26.57 14.14 4.05
N ARG A 79 25.77 13.08 4.03
CA ARG A 79 25.48 12.28 2.82
C ARG A 79 24.78 13.11 1.72
N ALA A 80 23.96 14.08 2.12
CA ALA A 80 23.25 14.98 1.22
C ALA A 80 24.09 16.18 0.77
N ASP A 81 25.31 16.32 1.28
CA ASP A 81 26.18 17.51 1.12
C ASP A 81 25.45 18.82 1.52
N MET A 82 24.80 18.78 2.69
CA MET A 82 24.00 19.90 3.22
C MET A 82 24.29 20.15 4.69
N GLY A 83 24.13 21.41 5.12
CA GLY A 83 24.19 21.72 6.55
C GLY A 83 23.04 21.10 7.34
N ALA A 84 23.31 20.65 8.57
CA ALA A 84 22.28 20.05 9.44
C ALA A 84 21.05 20.94 9.64
N GLY A 85 21.23 22.28 9.73
CA GLY A 85 20.13 23.23 9.79
C GLY A 85 19.20 23.18 8.58
N THR A 86 19.75 22.88 7.39
CA THR A 86 18.93 22.68 6.18
C THR A 86 18.03 21.47 6.33
N VAL A 87 18.55 20.34 6.85
CA VAL A 87 17.75 19.13 7.04
C VAL A 87 16.58 19.39 7.99
N TYR A 88 16.84 20.06 9.13
CA TYR A 88 15.79 20.41 10.11
C TYR A 88 14.74 21.41 9.59
N ASN A 89 15.05 22.19 8.56
CA ASN A 89 14.06 23.04 7.89
C ASN A 89 13.02 22.22 7.10
N TYR A 90 13.42 21.06 6.57
CA TYR A 90 12.54 20.17 5.80
C TYR A 90 11.87 19.10 6.65
N PHE A 91 12.57 18.55 7.63
CA PHE A 91 12.09 17.44 8.47
C PHE A 91 12.36 17.76 9.95
N LYS A 92 11.32 17.82 10.75
CA LYS A 92 11.40 18.22 12.17
C LYS A 92 12.09 17.16 13.03
N SER A 93 12.05 15.89 12.58
CA SER A 93 12.62 14.76 13.30
C SER A 93 13.17 13.72 12.32
N LYS A 94 14.00 12.80 12.83
CA LYS A 94 14.42 11.60 12.13
C LYS A 94 13.22 10.74 11.74
N ASP A 95 12.20 10.71 12.56
CA ASP A 95 10.98 9.97 12.35
C ASP A 95 10.17 10.50 11.16
N ASP A 96 10.02 11.83 11.04
CA ASP A 96 9.36 12.45 9.88
C ASP A 96 10.10 12.12 8.58
N LEU A 97 11.43 12.12 8.64
CA LEU A 97 12.27 11.78 7.50
C LEU A 97 12.16 10.28 7.16
N ALA A 98 12.14 9.39 8.15
CA ALA A 98 11.96 7.97 7.95
C ALA A 98 10.59 7.62 7.34
N ILE A 99 9.54 8.32 7.76
CA ILE A 99 8.20 8.19 7.16
C ILE A 99 8.24 8.65 5.70
N ALA A 100 8.90 9.78 5.39
CA ALA A 100 9.03 10.26 4.02
C ALA A 100 9.82 9.29 3.13
N VAL A 101 10.88 8.64 3.66
CA VAL A 101 11.61 7.57 2.96
C VAL A 101 10.69 6.38 2.67
N LEU A 102 9.90 5.95 3.65
CA LEU A 102 8.95 4.85 3.48
C LEU A 102 7.86 5.19 2.43
N GLU A 103 7.32 6.40 2.47
CA GLU A 103 6.35 6.85 1.48
C GLU A 103 6.91 6.85 0.06
N GLU A 104 8.17 7.26 -0.14
CA GLU A 104 8.83 7.22 -1.44
C GLU A 104 9.07 5.78 -1.91
N MET A 105 9.49 4.89 -1.02
CA MET A 105 9.61 3.47 -1.31
C MET A 105 8.28 2.83 -1.73
N MET A 106 7.18 3.16 -1.02
CA MET A 106 5.84 2.67 -1.37
C MET A 106 5.40 3.17 -2.74
N HIS A 107 5.66 4.43 -3.05
CA HIS A 107 5.34 4.98 -4.36
C HIS A 107 6.15 4.31 -5.47
N GLY A 108 7.47 4.18 -5.29
CA GLY A 108 8.35 3.47 -6.22
C GLY A 108 7.93 2.00 -6.41
N LEU A 109 7.51 1.33 -5.33
CA LEU A 109 6.97 -0.04 -5.42
C LEU A 109 5.70 -0.09 -6.27
N ALA A 110 4.76 0.86 -6.08
CA ALA A 110 3.52 0.92 -6.86
C ALA A 110 3.81 1.11 -8.35
N VAL A 111 4.74 1.99 -8.71
CA VAL A 111 5.15 2.21 -10.11
C VAL A 111 5.76 0.94 -10.71
N ARG A 112 6.65 0.25 -9.99
CA ARG A 112 7.24 -1.02 -10.47
C ARG A 112 6.20 -2.13 -10.64
N ILE A 113 5.21 -2.20 -9.75
CA ILE A 113 4.08 -3.12 -9.88
C ILE A 113 3.31 -2.82 -11.17
N GLU A 114 3.00 -1.55 -11.43
CA GLU A 114 2.30 -1.13 -12.63
C GLU A 114 3.08 -1.49 -13.90
N GLU A 115 4.39 -1.21 -13.93
CA GLU A 115 5.26 -1.60 -15.06
C GLU A 115 5.29 -3.13 -15.26
N ALA A 116 5.41 -3.90 -14.18
CA ALA A 116 5.48 -5.36 -14.25
C ALA A 116 4.16 -5.99 -14.73
N THR A 117 3.04 -5.33 -14.50
CA THR A 117 1.69 -5.83 -14.84
C THR A 117 1.12 -5.28 -16.13
N GLN A 118 1.87 -4.48 -16.89
CA GLN A 118 1.39 -3.86 -18.16
C GLN A 118 0.87 -4.86 -19.19
N SER A 119 1.41 -6.08 -19.21
CA SER A 119 1.01 -7.15 -20.12
C SER A 119 -0.17 -8.00 -19.61
N PHE A 120 -0.68 -7.73 -18.41
CA PHE A 120 -1.78 -8.52 -17.85
C PHE A 120 -3.10 -8.06 -18.44
N GLU A 121 -3.84 -8.99 -19.05
CA GLU A 121 -5.17 -8.74 -19.60
C GLU A 121 -6.25 -8.78 -18.51
N ASP A 122 -6.08 -9.62 -17.48
CA ASP A 122 -7.03 -9.79 -16.38
C ASP A 122 -6.74 -8.78 -15.25
N PRO A 123 -7.62 -7.78 -15.01
CA PRO A 123 -7.40 -6.79 -13.96
C PRO A 123 -7.40 -7.39 -12.55
N ALA A 124 -8.03 -8.54 -12.34
CA ALA A 124 -7.95 -9.26 -11.07
C ALA A 124 -6.54 -9.80 -10.82
N GLN A 125 -5.83 -10.22 -11.88
CA GLN A 125 -4.43 -10.66 -11.78
C GLN A 125 -3.50 -9.49 -11.43
N VAL A 126 -3.75 -8.28 -11.95
CA VAL A 126 -3.01 -7.06 -11.58
C VAL A 126 -3.11 -6.81 -10.08
N TYR A 127 -4.33 -6.81 -9.54
CA TYR A 127 -4.56 -6.62 -8.11
C TYR A 127 -3.93 -7.72 -7.26
N ALA A 128 -4.09 -8.99 -7.64
CA ALA A 128 -3.51 -10.13 -6.93
C ALA A 128 -1.98 -10.07 -6.87
N TYR A 129 -1.33 -9.73 -7.99
CA TYR A 129 0.11 -9.50 -8.06
C TYR A 129 0.53 -8.35 -7.15
N GLY A 130 -0.21 -7.23 -7.18
CA GLY A 130 0.06 -6.04 -6.38
C GLY A 130 0.03 -6.32 -4.89
N ILE A 131 -1.06 -6.91 -4.35
CA ILE A 131 -1.17 -7.18 -2.91
C ILE A 131 -0.12 -8.17 -2.42
N ARG A 132 0.21 -9.20 -3.21
CA ARG A 132 1.27 -10.15 -2.89
C ARG A 132 2.62 -9.45 -2.81
N THR A 133 2.96 -8.66 -3.83
CA THR A 133 4.23 -7.95 -3.89
C THR A 133 4.40 -6.97 -2.73
N VAL A 134 3.32 -6.24 -2.37
CA VAL A 134 3.33 -5.33 -1.21
C VAL A 134 3.53 -6.11 0.09
N LEU A 135 2.84 -7.24 0.27
CA LEU A 135 2.96 -8.08 1.47
C LEU A 135 4.37 -8.68 1.58
N GLU A 136 4.93 -9.22 0.50
CA GLU A 136 6.29 -9.75 0.45
C GLU A 136 7.31 -8.65 0.78
N THR A 137 7.18 -7.45 0.20
CA THR A 137 8.06 -6.31 0.50
C THR A 137 7.95 -5.91 1.98
N ALA A 138 6.74 -5.78 2.51
CA ALA A 138 6.50 -5.38 3.90
C ALA A 138 7.08 -6.38 4.92
N THR A 139 7.18 -7.65 4.54
CA THR A 139 7.72 -8.71 5.41
C THR A 139 9.22 -8.95 5.26
N HIS A 140 9.85 -8.50 4.15
CA HIS A 140 11.28 -8.75 3.90
C HIS A 140 12.14 -7.48 4.02
N ASP A 141 11.64 -6.30 3.63
CA ASP A 141 12.44 -5.07 3.69
C ASP A 141 12.74 -4.63 5.14
N VAL A 142 14.02 -4.43 5.41
CA VAL A 142 14.51 -4.11 6.77
C VAL A 142 14.00 -2.75 7.23
N ARG A 143 13.93 -1.75 6.34
CA ARG A 143 13.46 -0.38 6.65
C ARG A 143 11.97 -0.41 7.02
N TRP A 144 11.18 -1.15 6.26
CA TRP A 144 9.76 -1.34 6.55
C TRP A 144 9.57 -2.03 7.91
N LYS A 145 10.28 -3.14 8.15
CA LYS A 145 10.22 -3.87 9.42
C LYS A 145 10.52 -3.00 10.65
N GLN A 146 11.49 -2.09 10.55
CA GLN A 146 11.85 -1.21 11.67
C GLN A 146 10.74 -0.21 12.01
N LEU A 147 9.94 0.20 11.02
CA LEU A 147 8.86 1.16 11.19
C LEU A 147 7.51 0.52 11.59
N LEU A 148 7.40 -0.82 11.59
CA LEU A 148 6.13 -1.53 11.89
C LEU A 148 5.54 -1.21 13.27
N ASN A 149 6.35 -0.75 14.24
CA ASN A 149 5.85 -0.32 15.54
C ASN A 149 4.98 0.95 15.45
N ARG A 150 4.96 1.63 14.29
CA ARG A 150 4.13 2.80 13.96
C ARG A 150 3.04 2.41 12.98
N SER A 151 2.31 1.33 13.28
CA SER A 151 1.37 0.66 12.37
C SER A 151 0.32 1.58 11.77
N GLU A 152 -0.22 2.54 12.53
CA GLU A 152 -1.21 3.49 12.03
C GLU A 152 -0.62 4.40 10.94
N VAL A 153 0.57 4.94 11.17
CA VAL A 153 1.26 5.81 10.21
C VAL A 153 1.59 5.05 8.92
N ILE A 154 2.02 3.79 9.05
CA ILE A 154 2.34 2.93 7.91
C ILE A 154 1.08 2.58 7.13
N ALA A 155 -0.01 2.21 7.82
CA ALA A 155 -1.28 1.88 7.16
C ALA A 155 -1.83 3.08 6.37
N ASP A 156 -1.71 4.28 6.94
CA ASP A 156 -2.15 5.52 6.30
C ASP A 156 -1.23 5.90 5.11
N ALA A 157 0.08 5.75 5.24
CA ALA A 157 1.04 5.94 4.14
C ALA A 157 0.78 4.94 3.00
N LEU A 158 0.56 3.66 3.32
CA LEU A 158 0.21 2.61 2.38
C LEU A 158 -1.09 2.95 1.63
N PHE A 159 -2.10 3.41 2.37
CA PHE A 159 -3.36 3.84 1.78
C PHE A 159 -3.17 5.01 0.81
N ARG A 160 -2.37 6.02 1.17
CA ARG A 160 -2.14 7.20 0.33
C ARG A 160 -1.26 6.92 -0.88
N ARG A 161 -0.21 6.10 -0.75
CA ARG A 161 0.83 5.95 -1.78
C ARG A 161 0.56 4.82 -2.76
N ILE A 162 0.05 3.69 -2.27
CA ILE A 162 -0.33 2.53 -3.11
C ILE A 162 -1.81 2.56 -3.45
N GLY A 163 -2.65 3.15 -2.58
CA GLY A 163 -4.10 3.18 -2.72
C GLY A 163 -4.62 3.66 -4.07
N PRO A 164 -4.12 4.74 -4.67
CA PRO A 164 -4.59 5.18 -5.99
C PRO A 164 -4.49 4.10 -7.06
N PHE A 165 -3.42 3.30 -7.07
CA PHE A 165 -3.23 2.17 -7.98
C PHE A 165 -4.15 1.00 -7.60
N ALA A 166 -4.12 0.56 -6.36
CA ALA A 166 -4.90 -0.59 -5.89
C ALA A 166 -6.42 -0.37 -6.00
N ILE A 167 -6.92 0.82 -5.67
CA ILE A 167 -8.34 1.17 -5.78
C ILE A 167 -8.78 1.21 -7.26
N ARG A 168 -7.95 1.77 -8.14
CA ARG A 168 -8.18 1.72 -9.58
C ARG A 168 -8.31 0.29 -10.08
N ASP A 169 -7.40 -0.59 -9.67
CA ASP A 169 -7.36 -1.98 -10.13
C ASP A 169 -8.52 -2.80 -9.55
N LEU A 170 -8.92 -2.53 -8.30
CA LEU A 170 -10.14 -3.08 -7.70
C LEU A 170 -11.39 -2.71 -8.50
N ARG A 171 -11.52 -1.42 -8.89
CA ARG A 171 -12.65 -0.96 -9.71
C ARG A 171 -12.64 -1.61 -11.09
N ARG A 172 -11.50 -1.64 -11.77
CA ARG A 172 -11.36 -2.30 -13.07
C ARG A 172 -11.75 -3.78 -13.01
N ALA A 173 -11.34 -4.49 -11.96
CA ALA A 173 -11.69 -5.88 -11.79
C ALA A 173 -13.19 -6.07 -11.46
N ALA A 174 -13.81 -5.14 -10.74
CA ALA A 174 -15.25 -5.14 -10.49
C ALA A 174 -16.05 -4.85 -11.77
N ASP A 175 -15.65 -3.85 -12.55
CA ASP A 175 -16.27 -3.48 -13.83
C ASP A 175 -16.17 -4.62 -14.85
N ALA A 176 -15.08 -5.40 -14.82
CA ALA A 176 -14.89 -6.60 -15.62
C ALA A 176 -15.64 -7.83 -15.08
N GLY A 177 -16.43 -7.68 -14.00
CA GLY A 177 -17.19 -8.79 -13.37
C GLY A 177 -16.32 -9.83 -12.66
N ARG A 178 -15.01 -9.54 -12.47
CA ARG A 178 -14.06 -10.44 -11.79
C ARG A 178 -14.23 -10.39 -10.28
N PHE A 179 -14.50 -9.20 -9.72
CA PHE A 179 -14.70 -8.97 -8.29
C PHE A 179 -16.15 -8.57 -8.01
N LYS A 180 -16.64 -8.94 -6.83
CA LYS A 180 -17.98 -8.60 -6.34
C LYS A 180 -17.84 -7.71 -5.11
N ILE A 181 -17.47 -6.44 -5.32
CA ILE A 181 -17.22 -5.48 -4.26
C ILE A 181 -18.10 -4.24 -4.41
N PRO A 182 -18.79 -3.80 -3.35
CA PRO A 182 -19.61 -2.58 -3.39
C PRO A 182 -18.77 -1.30 -3.25
N ASN A 183 -17.59 -1.38 -2.63
CA ASN A 183 -16.76 -0.24 -2.32
C ASN A 183 -15.28 -0.61 -2.36
N ALA A 184 -14.58 -0.14 -3.39
CA ALA A 184 -13.16 -0.43 -3.60
C ALA A 184 -12.25 0.23 -2.54
N GLU A 185 -12.60 1.43 -2.06
CA GLU A 185 -11.87 2.13 -1.01
C GLU A 185 -11.92 1.39 0.31
N LEU A 186 -13.10 0.85 0.66
CA LEU A 186 -13.27 0.05 1.87
C LEU A 186 -12.44 -1.24 1.79
N VAL A 187 -12.51 -1.95 0.66
CA VAL A 187 -11.71 -3.17 0.43
C VAL A 187 -10.23 -2.85 0.55
N TRP A 188 -9.75 -1.77 -0.07
CA TRP A 188 -8.35 -1.38 0.06
C TRP A 188 -7.99 -0.95 1.49
N ARG A 189 -8.87 -0.25 2.19
CA ARG A 189 -8.65 0.10 3.60
C ARG A 189 -8.45 -1.14 4.47
N LEU A 190 -9.31 -2.14 4.33
CA LEU A 190 -9.19 -3.42 5.03
C LEU A 190 -7.91 -4.16 4.64
N THR A 191 -7.62 -4.24 3.33
CA THR A 191 -6.41 -4.91 2.81
C THR A 191 -5.13 -4.25 3.33
N SER A 192 -5.02 -2.92 3.29
CA SER A 192 -3.83 -2.20 3.75
C SER A 192 -3.57 -2.41 5.24
N HIS A 193 -4.61 -2.38 6.08
CA HIS A 193 -4.48 -2.66 7.51
C HIS A 193 -4.13 -4.13 7.79
N ALA A 194 -4.71 -5.06 7.03
CA ALA A 194 -4.37 -6.48 7.15
C ALA A 194 -2.90 -6.73 6.78
N ILE A 195 -2.38 -6.13 5.70
CA ILE A 195 -0.97 -6.23 5.33
C ILE A 195 -0.07 -5.75 6.47
N VAL A 196 -0.35 -4.59 7.06
CA VAL A 196 0.46 -4.05 8.17
C VAL A 196 0.38 -4.96 9.40
N GLY A 197 -0.85 -5.40 9.77
CA GLY A 197 -1.07 -6.28 10.91
C GLY A 197 -0.35 -7.62 10.78
N ILE A 198 -0.45 -8.25 9.61
CA ILE A 198 0.25 -9.52 9.32
C ILE A 198 1.76 -9.32 9.30
N SER A 199 2.26 -8.24 8.71
CA SER A 199 3.70 -7.94 8.69
C SER A 199 4.26 -7.77 10.11
N LEU A 200 3.49 -7.15 11.00
CA LEU A 200 3.84 -7.03 12.42
C LEU A 200 3.84 -8.39 13.12
N ALA A 201 2.83 -9.23 12.88
CA ALA A 201 2.72 -10.57 13.44
C ALA A 201 3.87 -11.49 12.97
N VAL A 202 4.25 -11.40 11.67
CA VAL A 202 5.43 -12.11 11.13
C VAL A 202 6.71 -11.61 11.82
N LYS A 203 6.88 -10.29 11.99
CA LYS A 203 8.04 -9.72 12.69
C LYS A 203 8.17 -10.23 14.12
N LYS A 204 7.05 -10.43 14.81
CA LYS A 204 7.00 -10.95 16.18
C LYS A 204 7.13 -12.49 16.27
N GLY A 205 7.12 -13.19 15.14
CA GLY A 205 7.12 -14.66 15.10
C GLY A 205 5.76 -15.30 15.46
N GLU A 206 4.69 -14.52 15.52
CA GLU A 206 3.32 -14.99 15.78
C GLU A 206 2.70 -15.67 14.54
N VAL A 207 3.12 -15.25 13.33
CA VAL A 207 2.71 -15.83 12.06
C VAL A 207 3.95 -16.29 11.30
N PRO A 208 4.02 -17.57 10.87
CA PRO A 208 5.12 -18.07 10.07
C PRO A 208 5.20 -17.39 8.70
N LEU A 209 6.41 -17.16 8.20
CA LEU A 209 6.63 -16.49 6.91
C LEU A 209 6.09 -17.31 5.72
N ASP A 210 6.07 -18.62 5.81
CA ASP A 210 5.50 -19.53 4.80
C ASP A 210 3.96 -19.47 4.70
N SER A 211 3.30 -18.80 5.65
CA SER A 211 1.85 -18.57 5.62
C SER A 211 1.41 -17.46 4.66
N LEU A 212 2.34 -16.69 4.05
CA LEU A 212 2.01 -15.53 3.23
C LEU A 212 1.11 -15.89 2.02
N ASP A 213 1.28 -17.06 1.43
CA ASP A 213 0.42 -17.52 0.34
C ASP A 213 -1.05 -17.65 0.80
N GLN A 214 -1.27 -18.19 2.00
CA GLN A 214 -2.60 -18.30 2.58
C GLN A 214 -3.19 -16.91 2.88
N VAL A 215 -2.37 -15.98 3.36
CA VAL A 215 -2.79 -14.58 3.61
C VAL A 215 -3.26 -13.94 2.30
N VAL A 216 -2.50 -14.07 1.22
CA VAL A 216 -2.89 -13.55 -0.11
C VAL A 216 -4.23 -14.12 -0.56
N VAL A 217 -4.45 -15.43 -0.43
CA VAL A 217 -5.74 -16.06 -0.75
C VAL A 217 -6.87 -15.46 0.07
N ARG A 218 -6.69 -15.25 1.38
CA ARG A 218 -7.72 -14.65 2.24
C ARG A 218 -8.00 -13.18 1.86
N LEU A 219 -6.98 -12.41 1.54
CA LEU A 219 -7.16 -11.03 1.06
C LEU A 219 -7.93 -10.99 -0.28
N LEU A 220 -7.67 -11.95 -1.18
CA LEU A 220 -8.41 -12.08 -2.43
C LEU A 220 -9.87 -12.50 -2.20
N CYS A 221 -10.17 -13.35 -1.21
CA CYS A 221 -11.56 -13.67 -0.87
C CYS A 221 -12.38 -12.45 -0.44
N MET A 222 -11.75 -11.41 0.12
CA MET A 222 -12.44 -10.15 0.45
C MET A 222 -12.97 -9.40 -0.78
N THR A 223 -12.53 -9.77 -1.99
CA THR A 223 -13.04 -9.22 -3.25
C THR A 223 -14.25 -9.98 -3.79
N GLY A 224 -14.82 -10.93 -3.02
CA GLY A 224 -15.95 -11.76 -3.42
C GLY A 224 -15.57 -12.96 -4.29
N LEU A 225 -14.27 -13.30 -4.39
CA LEU A 225 -13.82 -14.54 -5.01
C LEU A 225 -14.11 -15.74 -4.10
N SER A 226 -14.45 -16.90 -4.70
CA SER A 226 -14.40 -18.17 -3.99
C SER A 226 -12.96 -18.52 -3.59
N VAL A 227 -12.79 -19.40 -2.61
CA VAL A 227 -11.46 -19.85 -2.19
C VAL A 227 -10.69 -20.45 -3.35
N ASP A 228 -11.32 -21.28 -4.18
CA ASP A 228 -10.69 -21.91 -5.34
C ASP A 228 -10.27 -20.86 -6.39
N GLY A 229 -11.11 -19.86 -6.67
CA GLY A 229 -10.78 -18.77 -7.57
C GLY A 229 -9.63 -17.90 -7.04
N ALA A 230 -9.57 -17.67 -5.74
CA ALA A 230 -8.48 -16.95 -5.10
C ALA A 230 -7.15 -17.75 -5.15
N ILE A 231 -7.21 -19.07 -4.95
CA ILE A 231 -6.06 -19.97 -5.08
C ILE A 231 -5.55 -19.98 -6.52
N GLU A 232 -6.44 -20.15 -7.50
CA GLU A 232 -6.08 -20.13 -8.93
C GLU A 232 -5.38 -18.83 -9.27
N LEU A 233 -5.97 -17.69 -8.91
CA LEU A 233 -5.45 -16.37 -9.20
C LEU A 233 -4.09 -16.12 -8.51
N SER A 234 -3.93 -16.57 -7.27
CA SER A 234 -2.68 -16.42 -6.51
C SER A 234 -1.51 -17.22 -7.09
N ARG A 235 -1.78 -18.29 -7.82
CA ARG A 235 -0.78 -19.19 -8.43
C ARG A 235 -0.36 -18.82 -9.85
N ARG A 236 -1.01 -17.82 -10.45
CA ARG A 236 -0.66 -17.38 -11.81
C ARG A 236 0.80 -16.94 -11.91
N PRO A 237 1.44 -17.12 -13.09
CA PRO A 237 2.82 -16.69 -13.32
C PRO A 237 3.04 -15.23 -12.96
N ARG A 238 4.18 -14.95 -12.36
CA ARG A 238 4.55 -13.63 -11.86
C ARG A 238 5.85 -13.15 -12.54
N PRO A 239 5.84 -11.96 -13.16
CA PRO A 239 7.08 -11.35 -13.60
C PRO A 239 7.93 -10.97 -12.38
N SER A 240 9.25 -10.98 -12.54
CA SER A 240 10.15 -10.43 -11.53
C SER A 240 10.03 -8.90 -11.53
N LEU A 241 9.98 -8.30 -10.33
CA LEU A 241 10.15 -6.85 -10.22
C LEU A 241 11.55 -6.45 -10.68
N ARG A 242 11.66 -5.38 -11.46
CA ARG A 242 12.96 -4.77 -11.74
C ARG A 242 13.58 -4.27 -10.44
N ALA A 243 14.88 -4.50 -10.26
CA ALA A 243 15.63 -3.92 -9.14
C ALA A 243 15.59 -2.38 -9.17
N GLU A 244 15.70 -1.77 -7.99
CA GLU A 244 15.87 -0.31 -7.85
C GLU A 244 17.17 0.16 -8.45
#